data_067807d0bab10291c55c847779edae91
#
_entry.id   067807d0bab10291c55c847779edae91
#
_cell.length_a   1.000
_cell.length_b   1.000
_cell.length_c   1.000
_cell.angle_alpha   90.00
_cell.angle_beta   90.00
_cell.angle_gamma   90.00
#
_symmetry.space_group_name_H-M   'P 1'
#
loop_
_entity.id
_entity.type
_entity.pdbx_description
1 polymer ?
#
loop_
_entity_poly.entity_id
_entity_poly.type
_entity_poly.pdbx_seq_one_letter_code
_entity_poly.pdbx_strand_id
1 'polypeptide(L)'
;MSDPYVRPDVRRFLDYLNALPGPKSHQVGAVEARTMMHAARHVADAPVGELAVIRNLAAPGPAGEIPLRLFDSRAERDPGPILVFFHGGGFVLGDLHTHEPFCAEMARLLDMPVVAVDYRLAPEHPWPAGV
;
A
#
# COMPACT_ATOMS: atom_id res chain seq x y z
N MET A 1 30.26 15.81 -8.21
CA MET A 1 28.81 15.97 -8.24
C MET A 1 28.36 16.44 -6.86
N SER A 2 27.62 17.54 -6.77
CA SER A 2 27.08 18.00 -5.47
C SER A 2 26.00 17.01 -5.00
N ASP A 3 25.97 16.72 -3.70
CA ASP A 3 24.92 15.91 -3.12
C ASP A 3 23.55 16.53 -3.42
N PRO A 4 22.54 15.72 -3.78
CA PRO A 4 21.19 16.21 -4.04
C PRO A 4 20.61 16.86 -2.78
N TYR A 5 19.89 17.96 -2.98
CA TYR A 5 19.18 18.59 -1.86
C TYR A 5 18.10 17.65 -1.30
N VAL A 6 18.14 17.42 0.01
CA VAL A 6 17.12 16.70 0.76
C VAL A 6 16.60 17.63 1.86
N ARG A 7 15.29 17.81 1.96
CA ARG A 7 14.66 18.62 3.03
C ARG A 7 15.14 18.15 4.40
N PRO A 8 15.36 19.06 5.36
CA PRO A 8 15.91 18.69 6.68
C PRO A 8 15.03 17.70 7.48
N ASP A 9 13.71 17.79 7.35
CA ASP A 9 12.78 16.84 8.00
C ASP A 9 12.85 15.44 7.39
N VAL A 10 12.95 15.37 6.06
CA VAL A 10 13.15 14.11 5.33
C VAL A 10 14.52 13.50 5.69
N ARG A 11 15.58 14.32 5.78
CA ARG A 11 16.91 13.85 6.20
C ARG A 11 16.85 13.22 7.58
N ARG A 12 16.24 13.88 8.56
CA ARG A 12 16.09 13.34 9.93
C ARG A 12 15.32 12.00 9.94
N PHE A 13 14.26 11.89 9.12
CA PHE A 13 13.52 10.64 9.01
C PHE A 13 14.35 9.51 8.38
N LEU A 14 15.10 9.81 7.32
CA LEU A 14 16.01 8.85 6.69
C LEU A 14 17.13 8.41 7.65
N ASP A 15 17.70 9.33 8.41
CA ASP A 15 18.72 9.03 9.41
C ASP A 15 18.16 8.12 10.52
N TYR A 16 16.93 8.39 10.99
CA TYR A 16 16.21 7.51 11.91
C TYR A 16 16.01 6.10 11.32
N LEU A 17 15.48 5.99 10.11
CA LEU A 17 15.27 4.69 9.45
C LEU A 17 16.58 3.91 9.25
N ASN A 18 17.64 4.61 8.88
CA ASN A 18 18.96 4.00 8.67
C ASN A 18 19.62 3.55 9.97
N ALA A 19 19.30 4.17 11.10
CA ALA A 19 19.79 3.80 12.41
C ALA A 19 19.02 2.63 13.06
N LEU A 20 17.85 2.24 12.52
CA LEU A 20 17.10 1.11 13.03
C LEU A 20 17.94 -0.18 12.95
N PRO A 21 17.98 -0.99 14.04
CA PRO A 21 18.71 -2.25 14.05
C PRO A 21 18.03 -3.28 13.14
N GLY A 22 18.81 -4.26 12.70
CA GLY A 22 18.33 -5.39 11.92
C GLY A 22 18.71 -5.34 10.45
N PRO A 23 18.38 -6.40 9.70
CA PRO A 23 18.69 -6.51 8.29
C PRO A 23 17.83 -5.52 7.47
N LYS A 24 18.36 -5.11 6.32
CA LYS A 24 17.57 -4.34 5.34
C LYS A 24 16.75 -5.30 4.47
N SER A 25 15.62 -4.82 3.93
CA SER A 25 14.69 -5.66 3.15
C SER A 25 15.34 -6.41 1.98
N HIS A 26 16.39 -5.84 1.37
CA HIS A 26 17.15 -6.48 0.28
C HIS A 26 18.14 -7.56 0.74
N GLN A 27 18.34 -7.72 2.04
CA GLN A 27 19.25 -8.71 2.65
C GLN A 27 18.52 -9.96 3.13
N VAL A 28 17.20 -9.96 3.06
CA VAL A 28 16.33 -11.05 3.55
C VAL A 28 15.45 -11.59 2.42
N GLY A 29 14.84 -12.75 2.65
CA GLY A 29 13.86 -13.33 1.71
C GLY A 29 12.54 -12.57 1.68
N ALA A 30 11.74 -12.79 0.62
CA ALA A 30 10.48 -12.08 0.39
C ALA A 30 9.50 -12.17 1.58
N VAL A 31 9.36 -13.34 2.18
CA VAL A 31 8.46 -13.56 3.33
C VAL A 31 8.87 -12.71 4.53
N GLU A 32 10.16 -12.71 4.86
CA GLU A 32 10.69 -11.92 5.97
C GLU A 32 10.57 -10.40 5.68
N ALA A 33 10.89 -9.98 4.44
CA ALA A 33 10.74 -8.58 4.04
C ALA A 33 9.29 -8.09 4.14
N ARG A 34 8.30 -8.92 3.80
CA ARG A 34 6.86 -8.62 3.99
C ARG A 34 6.52 -8.48 5.46
N THR A 35 7.01 -9.40 6.30
CA THR A 35 6.83 -9.33 7.77
C THR A 35 7.39 -8.04 8.34
N MET A 36 8.60 -7.64 7.91
CA MET A 36 9.21 -6.37 8.31
C MET A 36 8.37 -5.17 7.87
N MET A 37 7.86 -5.16 6.63
CA MET A 37 7.00 -4.10 6.11
C MET A 37 5.71 -3.99 6.92
N HIS A 38 5.05 -5.11 7.24
CA HIS A 38 3.87 -5.12 8.11
C HIS A 38 4.16 -4.58 9.51
N ALA A 39 5.28 -4.94 10.12
CA ALA A 39 5.67 -4.44 11.42
C ALA A 39 5.95 -2.92 11.41
N ALA A 40 6.51 -2.42 10.31
CA ALA A 40 6.87 -1.02 10.16
C ALA A 40 5.72 -0.10 9.73
N ARG A 41 4.56 -0.64 9.32
CA ARG A 41 3.46 0.16 8.75
C ARG A 41 2.95 1.29 9.67
N HIS A 42 3.11 1.16 10.97
CA HIS A 42 2.67 2.18 11.95
C HIS A 42 3.74 3.24 12.27
N VAL A 43 4.94 3.13 11.69
CA VAL A 43 6.05 4.05 12.00
C VAL A 43 5.86 5.42 11.34
N ALA A 44 5.32 5.44 10.12
CA ALA A 44 5.20 6.66 9.33
C ALA A 44 3.79 6.92 8.81
N ASP A 45 2.91 5.92 8.85
CA ASP A 45 1.55 6.05 8.36
C ASP A 45 0.65 6.75 9.38
N ALA A 46 -0.24 7.59 8.87
CA ALA A 46 -1.35 8.10 9.64
C ALA A 46 -2.32 6.95 9.99
N PRO A 47 -3.15 7.10 11.05
CA PRO A 47 -4.23 6.13 11.28
C PRO A 47 -5.20 6.11 10.09
N VAL A 48 -5.78 4.94 9.80
CA VAL A 48 -6.80 4.79 8.74
C VAL A 48 -7.95 5.79 8.92
N GLY A 49 -8.32 6.05 10.18
CA GLY A 49 -9.42 6.94 10.51
C GLY A 49 -10.79 6.35 10.13
N GLU A 50 -11.84 7.12 10.36
CA GLU A 50 -13.20 6.71 10.03
C GLU A 50 -13.54 6.99 8.57
N LEU A 51 -14.17 6.04 7.92
CA LEU A 51 -14.81 6.14 6.62
C LEU A 51 -16.21 5.54 6.69
N ALA A 52 -17.11 6.02 5.85
CA ALA A 52 -18.46 5.46 5.78
C ALA A 52 -18.44 4.02 5.24
N VAL A 53 -17.49 3.71 4.35
CA VAL A 53 -17.33 2.37 3.79
C VAL A 53 -15.85 1.97 3.78
N ILE A 54 -15.54 0.84 4.45
CA ILE A 54 -14.33 0.04 4.21
C ILE A 54 -14.83 -1.39 4.01
N ARG A 55 -14.71 -1.94 2.79
CA ARG A 55 -15.31 -3.22 2.44
C ARG A 55 -14.41 -4.05 1.54
N ASN A 56 -14.19 -5.31 1.91
CA ASN A 56 -13.52 -6.27 1.04
C ASN A 56 -14.46 -6.71 -0.08
N LEU A 57 -13.91 -6.77 -1.28
CA LEU A 57 -14.57 -7.20 -2.51
C LEU A 57 -13.68 -8.22 -3.21
N ALA A 58 -14.19 -8.83 -4.25
CA ALA A 58 -13.42 -9.66 -5.17
C ALA A 58 -13.83 -9.35 -6.60
N ALA A 59 -12.88 -9.41 -7.52
CA ALA A 59 -13.13 -9.34 -8.95
C ALA A 59 -12.68 -10.64 -9.64
N PRO A 60 -13.35 -11.08 -10.71
CA PRO A 60 -12.88 -12.21 -11.48
C PRO A 60 -11.55 -11.87 -12.16
N GLY A 61 -10.59 -12.78 -12.08
CA GLY A 61 -9.28 -12.66 -12.73
C GLY A 61 -8.91 -13.91 -13.51
N PRO A 62 -7.83 -13.88 -14.29
CA PRO A 62 -7.45 -14.98 -15.18
C PRO A 62 -7.03 -16.26 -14.46
N ALA A 63 -6.69 -16.17 -13.17
CA ALA A 63 -6.26 -17.32 -12.36
C ALA A 63 -7.06 -17.46 -11.04
N GLY A 64 -8.26 -16.92 -10.97
CA GLY A 64 -9.11 -16.92 -9.82
C GLY A 64 -9.55 -15.52 -9.40
N GLU A 65 -10.17 -15.40 -8.24
CA GLU A 65 -10.60 -14.10 -7.72
C GLU A 65 -9.40 -13.23 -7.33
N ILE A 66 -9.50 -11.94 -7.65
CA ILE A 66 -8.55 -10.91 -7.22
C ILE A 66 -9.17 -10.19 -6.02
N PRO A 67 -8.55 -10.25 -4.82
CA PRO A 67 -9.05 -9.54 -3.66
C PRO A 67 -8.93 -8.02 -3.87
N LEU A 68 -9.97 -7.31 -3.46
CA LEU A 68 -10.06 -5.86 -3.54
C LEU A 68 -10.51 -5.29 -2.19
N ARG A 69 -10.18 -4.03 -1.93
CA ARG A 69 -10.75 -3.27 -0.83
C ARG A 69 -11.25 -1.91 -1.29
N LEU A 70 -12.53 -1.67 -1.04
CA LEU A 70 -13.19 -0.39 -1.29
C LEU A 70 -13.09 0.50 -0.06
N PHE A 71 -12.71 1.76 -0.30
CA PHE A 71 -12.73 2.86 0.66
C PHE A 71 -13.62 3.96 0.12
N ASP A 72 -14.59 4.44 0.90
CA ASP A 72 -15.44 5.55 0.51
C ASP A 72 -15.80 6.42 1.74
N SER A 73 -15.70 7.73 1.56
CA SER A 73 -16.10 8.72 2.56
C SER A 73 -17.62 8.84 2.70
N ARG A 74 -18.39 8.30 1.76
CA ARG A 74 -19.87 8.30 1.75
C ARG A 74 -20.44 6.89 1.75
N ALA A 75 -21.54 6.72 2.49
CA ALA A 75 -22.26 5.44 2.52
C ALA A 75 -23.05 5.18 1.22
N GLU A 76 -23.52 6.26 0.59
CA GLU A 76 -24.28 6.22 -0.66
C GLU A 76 -23.71 7.26 -1.64
N ARG A 77 -23.66 6.89 -2.92
CA ARG A 77 -23.21 7.74 -4.02
C ARG A 77 -24.05 7.52 -5.27
N ASP A 78 -24.21 8.59 -6.02
CA ASP A 78 -24.59 8.49 -7.43
C ASP A 78 -23.47 7.85 -8.24
N PRO A 79 -23.77 7.17 -9.36
CA PRO A 79 -22.76 6.64 -10.26
C PRO A 79 -21.77 7.73 -10.69
N GLY A 80 -20.47 7.42 -10.58
CA GLY A 80 -19.41 8.39 -10.85
C GLY A 80 -18.05 7.73 -11.04
N PRO A 81 -16.98 8.53 -11.13
CA PRO A 81 -15.64 8.00 -11.24
C PRO A 81 -15.20 7.28 -9.96
N ILE A 82 -14.32 6.30 -10.14
CA ILE A 82 -13.61 5.61 -9.07
C ILE A 82 -12.10 5.68 -9.32
N LEU A 83 -11.30 5.66 -8.25
CA LEU A 83 -9.86 5.53 -8.33
C LEU A 83 -9.50 4.07 -8.06
N VAL A 84 -8.80 3.43 -9.01
CA VAL A 84 -8.24 2.10 -8.80
C VAL A 84 -6.78 2.25 -8.41
N PHE A 85 -6.40 1.68 -7.28
CA PHE A 85 -5.06 1.81 -6.70
C PHE A 85 -4.33 0.47 -6.73
N PHE A 86 -3.17 0.48 -7.36
CA PHE A 86 -2.21 -0.63 -7.35
C PHE A 86 -1.02 -0.22 -6.49
N HIS A 87 -0.80 -0.92 -5.39
CA HIS A 87 0.26 -0.57 -4.45
C HIS A 87 1.66 -0.79 -5.04
N GLY A 88 2.65 -0.05 -4.53
CA GLY A 88 4.06 -0.25 -4.82
C GLY A 88 4.62 -1.49 -4.09
N GLY A 89 5.94 -1.74 -4.27
CA GLY A 89 6.64 -2.83 -3.58
C GLY A 89 7.41 -3.76 -4.51
N GLY A 90 7.65 -3.33 -5.76
CA GLY A 90 8.47 -4.06 -6.75
C GLY A 90 7.90 -5.42 -7.13
N PHE A 91 6.59 -5.59 -7.10
CA PHE A 91 5.87 -6.85 -7.31
C PHE A 91 6.23 -7.96 -6.29
N VAL A 92 6.89 -7.61 -5.18
CA VAL A 92 7.31 -8.55 -4.13
C VAL A 92 6.70 -8.21 -2.78
N LEU A 93 6.55 -6.92 -2.48
CA LEU A 93 6.08 -6.39 -1.20
C LEU A 93 4.76 -5.63 -1.38
N GLY A 94 4.09 -5.41 -0.26
CA GLY A 94 2.84 -4.66 -0.19
C GLY A 94 1.62 -5.57 -0.26
N ASP A 95 0.50 -5.03 0.22
CA ASP A 95 -0.84 -5.63 0.21
C ASP A 95 -1.88 -4.57 0.57
N LEU A 96 -3.14 -5.01 0.74
CA LEU A 96 -4.26 -4.14 1.14
C LEU A 96 -4.06 -3.47 2.50
N HIS A 97 -3.34 -4.10 3.44
CA HIS A 97 -3.15 -3.57 4.78
C HIS A 97 -2.01 -2.55 4.87
N THR A 98 -0.96 -2.75 4.09
CA THR A 98 0.22 -1.86 4.10
C THR A 98 -0.05 -0.51 3.45
N HIS A 99 -1.10 -0.39 2.65
CA HIS A 99 -1.49 0.87 1.97
C HIS A 99 -2.90 1.36 2.37
N GLU A 100 -3.50 0.72 3.39
CA GLU A 100 -4.84 1.08 3.86
C GLU A 100 -4.96 2.54 4.31
N PRO A 101 -4.01 3.10 5.13
CA PRO A 101 -4.07 4.50 5.53
C PRO A 101 -4.03 5.46 4.34
N PHE A 102 -3.19 5.17 3.34
CA PHE A 102 -3.08 5.97 2.12
C PHE A 102 -4.38 5.95 1.31
N CYS A 103 -4.96 4.78 1.07
CA CYS A 103 -6.20 4.64 0.33
C CYS A 103 -7.37 5.32 1.04
N ALA A 104 -7.44 5.21 2.37
CA ALA A 104 -8.45 5.86 3.18
C ALA A 104 -8.35 7.40 3.09
N GLU A 105 -7.12 7.94 3.17
CA GLU A 105 -6.89 9.37 3.06
C GLU A 105 -7.21 9.89 1.65
N MET A 106 -6.84 9.15 0.61
CA MET A 106 -7.20 9.49 -0.77
C MET A 106 -8.72 9.53 -0.96
N ALA A 107 -9.46 8.58 -0.39
CA ALA A 107 -10.93 8.57 -0.47
C ALA A 107 -11.55 9.80 0.21
N ARG A 108 -10.98 10.25 1.34
CA ARG A 108 -11.44 11.47 2.04
C ARG A 108 -11.11 12.73 1.26
N LEU A 109 -9.86 12.88 0.83
CA LEU A 109 -9.40 14.13 0.19
C LEU A 109 -9.99 14.34 -1.19
N LEU A 110 -10.20 13.27 -1.95
CA LEU A 110 -10.76 13.34 -3.30
C LEU A 110 -12.29 13.29 -3.29
N ASP A 111 -12.90 12.95 -2.15
CA ASP A 111 -14.34 12.63 -2.07
C ASP A 111 -14.78 11.66 -3.18
N MET A 112 -13.98 10.62 -3.38
CA MET A 112 -14.11 9.63 -4.46
C MET A 112 -13.88 8.23 -3.91
N PRO A 113 -14.62 7.19 -4.36
CA PRO A 113 -14.32 5.83 -4.00
C PRO A 113 -12.92 5.42 -4.47
N VAL A 114 -12.17 4.77 -3.60
CA VAL A 114 -10.86 4.18 -3.91
C VAL A 114 -10.97 2.67 -3.80
N VAL A 115 -10.56 1.95 -4.84
CA VAL A 115 -10.50 0.48 -4.86
C VAL A 115 -9.03 0.06 -4.91
N ALA A 116 -8.52 -0.46 -3.80
CA ALA A 116 -7.19 -1.06 -3.73
C ALA A 116 -7.23 -2.50 -4.26
N VAL A 117 -6.20 -2.89 -4.99
CA VAL A 117 -6.07 -4.20 -5.63
C VAL A 117 -4.95 -5.00 -4.97
N ASP A 118 -5.26 -6.24 -4.55
CA ASP A 118 -4.29 -7.20 -4.01
C ASP A 118 -3.81 -8.12 -5.13
N TYR A 119 -2.97 -7.59 -5.99
CA TYR A 119 -2.42 -8.33 -7.10
C TYR A 119 -1.36 -9.35 -6.65
N ARG A 120 -1.19 -10.43 -7.40
CA ARG A 120 -0.28 -11.54 -7.08
C ARG A 120 1.18 -11.09 -7.09
N LEU A 121 1.95 -11.53 -6.09
CA LEU A 121 3.33 -11.12 -5.88
C LEU A 121 4.33 -12.23 -6.18
N ALA A 122 5.50 -11.86 -6.64
CA ALA A 122 6.67 -12.73 -6.74
C ALA A 122 7.30 -12.93 -5.34
N PRO A 123 8.02 -14.01 -5.09
CA PRO A 123 8.40 -15.10 -6.01
C PRO A 123 7.31 -16.16 -6.25
N GLU A 124 6.23 -16.17 -5.47
CA GLU A 124 5.17 -17.18 -5.57
C GLU A 124 4.47 -17.12 -6.93
N HIS A 125 4.31 -15.92 -7.45
CA HIS A 125 3.68 -15.63 -8.72
C HIS A 125 4.54 -14.67 -9.54
N PRO A 126 5.59 -15.18 -10.24
CA PRO A 126 6.48 -14.34 -11.01
C PRO A 126 5.77 -13.70 -12.21
N TRP A 127 6.41 -12.70 -12.80
CA TRP A 127 5.95 -12.08 -14.04
C TRP A 127 5.50 -13.14 -15.07
N PRO A 128 4.35 -12.95 -15.76
CA PRO A 128 3.45 -11.78 -15.73
C PRO A 128 2.24 -11.91 -14.80
N ALA A 129 2.29 -12.72 -13.75
CA ALA A 129 1.14 -13.09 -12.93
C ALA A 129 0.45 -11.92 -12.19
N GLY A 130 1.17 -10.85 -11.88
CA GLY A 130 0.65 -9.67 -11.20
C GLY A 130 0.03 -8.62 -12.13
N VAL A 131 -0.05 -8.89 -13.43
CA VAL A 131 -0.52 -7.95 -14.46
C VAL A 131 -1.86 -8.38 -15.01
#